data_11d39f12fab96fe105fa07f58d229dd0
#
_entry.id   11d39f12fab96fe105fa07f58d229dd0
#
_cell.length_a   1.000
_cell.length_b   1.000
_cell.length_c   1.000
_cell.angle_alpha   90.00
_cell.angle_beta   90.00
_cell.angle_gamma   90.00
#
_symmetry.space_group_name_H-M   'P 1'
#
loop_
_entity.id
_entity.type
_entity.pdbx_description
1 polymer ?
#
loop_
_entity_poly.entity_id
_entity_poly.type
_entity_poly.pdbx_seq_one_letter_code
_entity_poly.pdbx_strand_id
1 'polypeptide(L)'
;MDDLVKESLNQLTKEQLVYLVEQFYRCKSRIGEVCVDVLKEHIDPADAIKKIRRCLCDTPSIGWGDHLADYIDFEMGRITTEEFRRNIGIE
;
A
#
# COMPACT_ATOMS: atom_id res chain seq x y z
N MET A 1 -12.26 -1.24 -13.80
CA MET A 1 -10.96 -0.69 -13.39
C MET A 1 -10.50 0.31 -14.44
N ASP A 2 -9.96 1.42 -14.00
CA ASP A 2 -9.42 2.47 -14.89
C ASP A 2 -8.27 1.91 -15.73
N ASP A 3 -8.18 2.31 -17.00
CA ASP A 3 -7.12 1.86 -17.92
C ASP A 3 -5.73 2.25 -17.43
N LEU A 4 -5.58 3.43 -16.82
CA LEU A 4 -4.32 3.88 -16.24
C LEU A 4 -3.87 2.96 -15.09
N VAL A 5 -4.82 2.49 -14.28
CA VAL A 5 -4.53 1.54 -13.20
C VAL A 5 -4.09 0.20 -13.78
N LYS A 6 -4.76 -0.28 -14.82
CA LYS A 6 -4.35 -1.52 -15.50
C LYS A 6 -2.95 -1.43 -16.08
N GLU A 7 -2.63 -0.32 -16.75
CA GLU A 7 -1.31 -0.09 -17.32
C GLU A 7 -0.23 -0.10 -16.24
N SER A 8 -0.47 0.58 -15.11
CA SER A 8 0.46 0.61 -13.99
C SER A 8 0.70 -0.79 -13.42
N LEU A 9 -0.35 -1.59 -13.26
CA LEU A 9 -0.24 -2.94 -12.75
C LEU A 9 0.47 -3.87 -13.75
N ASN A 10 0.23 -3.72 -15.05
CA ASN A 10 0.84 -4.54 -16.07
C ASN A 10 2.35 -4.30 -16.22
N GLN A 11 2.85 -3.16 -15.75
CA GLN A 11 4.28 -2.84 -15.76
C GLN A 11 5.04 -3.51 -14.63
N LEU A 12 4.35 -4.07 -13.63
CA LEU A 12 4.98 -4.71 -12.51
C LEU A 12 5.48 -6.11 -12.86
N THR A 13 6.60 -6.50 -12.27
CA THR A 13 7.05 -7.89 -12.30
C THR A 13 6.11 -8.74 -11.46
N LYS A 14 6.16 -10.05 -11.63
CA LYS A 14 5.38 -10.97 -10.81
C LYS A 14 5.68 -10.79 -9.32
N GLU A 15 6.96 -10.62 -8.95
CA GLU A 15 7.36 -10.44 -7.56
C GLU A 15 6.82 -9.13 -6.98
N GLN A 16 6.87 -8.04 -7.74
CA GLN A 16 6.31 -6.77 -7.33
C GLN A 16 4.80 -6.86 -7.14
N LEU A 17 4.13 -7.55 -8.06
CA LEU A 17 2.68 -7.73 -7.99
C LEU A 17 2.29 -8.56 -6.76
N VAL A 18 3.02 -9.64 -6.48
CA VAL A 18 2.78 -10.48 -5.29
C VAL A 18 2.96 -9.66 -4.02
N TYR A 19 4.02 -8.85 -3.94
CA TYR A 19 4.24 -7.98 -2.80
C TYR A 19 3.06 -7.01 -2.61
N LEU A 20 2.62 -6.37 -3.67
CA LEU A 20 1.49 -5.43 -3.63
C LEU A 20 0.22 -6.11 -3.13
N VAL A 21 -0.10 -7.28 -3.64
CA VAL A 21 -1.27 -8.05 -3.22
C VAL A 21 -1.18 -8.43 -1.75
N GLU A 22 0.00 -8.86 -1.28
CA GLU A 22 0.22 -9.16 0.14
C GLU A 22 -0.04 -7.95 1.03
N GLN A 23 0.41 -6.75 0.62
CA GLN A 23 0.18 -5.53 1.39
C GLN A 23 -1.31 -5.18 1.46
N PHE A 24 -2.04 -5.29 0.36
CA PHE A 24 -3.48 -5.08 0.36
C PHE A 24 -4.21 -6.11 1.21
N TYR A 25 -3.80 -7.37 1.14
CA TYR A 25 -4.38 -8.42 1.97
C TYR A 25 -4.19 -8.13 3.46
N ARG A 26 -2.98 -7.76 3.87
CA ARG A 26 -2.68 -7.39 5.25
C ARG A 26 -3.51 -6.19 5.70
N CYS A 27 -3.63 -5.18 4.86
CA CYS A 27 -4.45 -4.00 5.15
C CYS A 27 -5.91 -4.40 5.36
N LYS A 28 -6.47 -5.20 4.47
CA LYS A 28 -7.84 -5.70 4.58
C LYS A 28 -8.06 -6.47 5.87
N SER A 29 -7.13 -7.37 6.23
CA SER A 29 -7.22 -8.17 7.44
C SER A 29 -7.20 -7.32 8.69
N ARG A 30 -6.32 -6.32 8.76
CA ARG A 30 -6.25 -5.39 9.90
C ARG A 30 -7.53 -4.57 10.04
N ILE A 31 -8.06 -4.08 8.92
CA ILE A 31 -9.32 -3.33 8.93
C ILE A 31 -10.44 -4.23 9.43
N GLY A 32 -10.49 -5.48 8.99
CA GLY A 32 -11.47 -6.45 9.46
C GLY A 32 -11.38 -6.69 10.97
N GLU A 33 -10.18 -6.85 11.51
CA GLU A 33 -9.95 -7.02 12.94
C GLU A 33 -10.43 -5.79 13.74
N VAL A 34 -10.12 -4.60 13.26
CA VAL A 34 -10.55 -3.35 13.90
C VAL A 34 -12.09 -3.26 13.92
N CYS A 35 -12.74 -3.62 12.80
CA CYS A 35 -14.21 -3.63 12.73
C CYS A 35 -14.81 -4.60 13.75
N VAL A 36 -14.24 -5.79 13.90
CA VAL A 36 -14.69 -6.78 14.90
C VAL A 36 -14.53 -6.22 16.32
N ASP A 37 -13.40 -5.56 16.59
CA ASP A 37 -13.14 -4.96 17.90
C ASP A 37 -14.16 -3.87 18.24
N VAL A 38 -14.58 -3.06 17.26
CA VAL A 38 -15.64 -2.07 17.44
C VAL A 38 -16.97 -2.75 17.79
N LEU A 39 -17.32 -3.81 17.04
CA LEU A 39 -18.55 -4.55 17.27
C LEU A 39 -18.59 -5.22 18.64
N LYS A 40 -17.44 -5.63 19.16
CA LYS A 40 -17.30 -6.21 20.49
C LYS A 40 -17.12 -5.16 21.59
N GLU A 41 -17.18 -3.89 21.24
CA GLU A 41 -16.97 -2.78 22.16
C GLU A 41 -15.60 -2.77 22.87
N HIS A 42 -14.58 -3.40 22.24
CA HIS A 42 -13.21 -3.41 22.77
C HIS A 42 -12.44 -2.14 22.41
N ILE A 43 -12.91 -1.37 21.45
CA ILE A 43 -12.25 -0.15 20.99
C ILE A 43 -13.31 0.90 20.66
N ASP A 44 -12.99 2.15 20.97
CA ASP A 44 -13.83 3.29 20.62
C ASP A 44 -13.83 3.52 19.10
N PRO A 45 -15.00 3.85 18.47
CA PRO A 45 -15.05 4.11 17.03
C PRO A 45 -14.07 5.16 16.53
N ALA A 46 -13.80 6.21 17.29
CA ALA A 46 -12.83 7.23 16.91
C ALA A 46 -11.40 6.67 16.82
N ASP A 47 -11.03 5.81 17.78
CA ASP A 47 -9.72 5.14 17.75
C ASP A 47 -9.65 4.11 16.62
N ALA A 48 -10.76 3.44 16.33
CA ALA A 48 -10.86 2.52 15.20
C ALA A 48 -10.58 3.22 13.89
N ILE A 49 -11.17 4.39 13.67
CA ILE A 49 -10.94 5.20 12.45
C ILE A 49 -9.46 5.56 12.32
N LYS A 50 -8.80 5.92 13.40
CA LYS A 50 -7.35 6.23 13.39
C LYS A 50 -6.52 5.02 12.98
N LYS A 51 -6.86 3.84 13.48
CA LYS A 51 -6.16 2.59 13.12
C LYS A 51 -6.37 2.22 11.65
N ILE A 52 -7.59 2.32 11.16
CA ILE A 52 -7.93 2.05 9.75
C ILE A 52 -7.15 3.01 8.85
N ARG A 53 -7.15 4.29 9.17
CA ARG A 53 -6.42 5.31 8.41
C ARG A 53 -4.93 5.00 8.32
N ARG A 54 -4.33 4.56 9.44
CA ARG A 54 -2.92 4.16 9.47
C ARG A 54 -2.65 2.98 8.52
N CYS A 55 -3.49 1.96 8.54
CA CYS A 55 -3.37 0.82 7.64
C CYS A 55 -3.42 1.26 6.16
N LEU A 56 -4.33 2.16 5.82
CA LEU A 56 -4.46 2.68 4.45
C LEU A 56 -3.24 3.50 4.04
N CYS A 57 -2.66 4.27 4.96
CA CYS A 57 -1.46 5.06 4.67
C CYS A 57 -0.23 4.19 4.46
N ASP A 58 -0.16 3.03 5.11
CA ASP A 58 0.97 2.11 5.01
C ASP A 58 0.91 1.21 3.77
N THR A 59 -0.20 1.22 3.04
CA THR A 59 -0.37 0.41 1.83
C THR A 59 0.10 1.20 0.61
N PRO A 60 0.89 0.59 -0.30
CA PRO A 60 1.33 1.27 -1.52
C PRO A 60 0.14 1.79 -2.33
N SER A 61 0.24 3.03 -2.80
CA SER A 61 -0.81 3.65 -3.58
C SER A 61 -0.65 3.37 -5.07
N ILE A 62 -1.68 2.85 -5.70
CA ILE A 62 -1.71 2.67 -7.16
C ILE A 62 -1.62 4.02 -7.87
N GLY A 63 -1.94 5.11 -7.17
CA GLY A 63 -1.80 6.48 -7.69
C GLY A 63 -0.37 6.90 -8.03
N TRP A 64 0.65 6.12 -7.66
CA TRP A 64 2.02 6.39 -8.09
C TRP A 64 2.22 6.24 -9.60
N GLY A 65 1.30 5.58 -10.32
CA GLY A 65 1.37 5.43 -11.77
C GLY A 65 2.65 4.74 -12.23
N ASP A 66 3.42 5.40 -13.09
CA ASP A 66 4.67 4.84 -13.63
C ASP A 66 5.74 4.61 -12.56
N HIS A 67 5.61 5.24 -11.39
CA HIS A 67 6.57 5.11 -10.30
C HIS A 67 6.17 4.04 -9.28
N LEU A 68 5.07 3.31 -9.52
CA LEU A 68 4.61 2.28 -8.59
C LEU A 68 5.65 1.17 -8.41
N ALA A 69 6.28 0.72 -9.50
CA ALA A 69 7.33 -0.29 -9.45
C ALA A 69 8.51 0.17 -8.59
N ASP A 70 8.95 1.41 -8.76
CA ASP A 70 10.03 2.00 -7.97
C ASP A 70 9.65 2.09 -6.49
N TYR A 71 8.42 2.48 -6.20
CA TYR A 71 7.93 2.56 -4.83
C TYR A 71 7.91 1.18 -4.16
N ILE A 72 7.46 0.16 -4.86
CA ILE A 72 7.44 -1.22 -4.36
C ILE A 72 8.88 -1.70 -4.12
N ASP A 73 9.80 -1.48 -5.05
CA ASP A 73 11.21 -1.86 -4.89
C ASP A 73 11.85 -1.15 -3.69
N PHE A 74 11.50 0.12 -3.46
CA PHE A 74 11.94 0.85 -2.29
C PHE A 74 11.40 0.22 -1.00
N GLU A 75 10.13 -0.13 -0.94
CA GLU A 75 9.53 -0.77 0.23
C GLU A 75 10.10 -2.17 0.48
N MET A 76 10.40 -2.92 -0.58
CA MET A 76 11.02 -4.24 -0.50
C MET A 76 12.50 -4.20 -0.10
N GLY A 77 13.10 -3.01 -0.02
CA GLY A 77 14.51 -2.84 0.29
C GLY A 77 15.46 -3.13 -0.87
N ARG A 78 14.97 -3.17 -2.10
CA ARG A 78 15.78 -3.43 -3.31
C ARG A 78 16.53 -2.20 -3.79
N ILE A 79 16.01 -1.02 -3.49
CA ILE A 79 16.65 0.24 -3.84
C ILE A 79 16.72 1.13 -2.60
N THR A 80 17.69 2.05 -2.59
CA THR A 80 17.87 3.00 -1.49
C THR A 80 16.90 4.17 -1.62
N THR A 81 16.76 4.94 -0.55
CA THR A 81 15.97 6.18 -0.57
C THR A 81 16.48 7.15 -1.64
N GLU A 82 17.80 7.25 -1.79
CA GLU A 82 18.42 8.13 -2.79
C GLU A 82 18.10 7.67 -4.20
N GLU A 83 18.19 6.35 -4.46
CA GLU A 83 17.85 5.77 -5.75
C GLU A 83 16.37 5.98 -6.05
N PHE A 84 15.50 5.79 -5.06
CA PHE A 84 14.07 6.02 -5.23
C PHE A 84 13.78 7.47 -5.62
N ARG A 85 14.36 8.44 -4.89
CA ARG A 85 14.19 9.87 -5.20
C ARG A 85 14.67 10.21 -6.61
N ARG A 86 15.78 9.64 -7.02
CA ARG A 86 16.33 9.84 -8.35
C ARG A 86 15.39 9.29 -9.42
N ASN A 87 14.87 8.09 -9.20
CA ASN A 87 13.99 7.41 -10.15
C ASN A 87 12.67 8.15 -10.35
N ILE A 88 12.15 8.81 -9.31
CA ILE A 88 10.89 9.58 -9.41
C ILE A 88 11.12 11.06 -9.74
N GLY A 89 12.38 11.47 -9.94
CA GLY A 89 12.70 12.83 -10.34
C GLY A 89 12.77 13.86 -9.22
N ILE A 90 12.86 13.42 -7.97
CA ILE A 90 13.04 14.28 -6.80
C ILE A 90 14.49 14.18 -6.34
N GLU A 91 15.24 15.22 -6.48
CA GLU A 91 16.61 15.29 -5.95
C GLU A 91 16.75 16.38 -4.92
#